data_3b48f7c14cf6266aa486a358810799ba
#
_entry.id   3b48f7c14cf6266aa486a358810799ba
#
_cell.length_a   1.000
_cell.length_b   1.000
_cell.length_c   1.000
_cell.angle_alpha   90.00
_cell.angle_beta   90.00
_cell.angle_gamma   90.00
#
_symmetry.space_group_name_H-M   'P 1'
#
loop_
_entity.id
_entity.type
_entity.pdbx_description
1 polymer ?
#
loop_
_entity_poly.entity_id
_entity_poly.type
_entity_poly.pdbx_seq_one_letter_code
_entity_poly.pdbx_strand_id
1 'polypeptide(L)'
;ITDWVSQVFRDASKKDKEVYFGLKREYMEYDEVFSTAITNVRHTLAQSGTRPPSFMIMRPSSQLKKMITDPPRNALYPAQNLDGDIFSDISAALGGSLATASSIIESKDGTMLYEAPHGTAHDLYLKYLESGGKEAIFNSSALIYALANALETLALRETNDALVSYSSALKEALIETVAQGRITGDLKGKTTDPAAETVLDMYGFLDAIEGNMDTIESNRAAATQ
;
A
#
# COMPACT_ATOMS: atom_id res chain seq x y z
N ILE A 1 -13.27 18.88 -2.60
CA ILE A 1 -13.82 17.81 -1.72
C ILE A 1 -14.69 16.87 -2.56
N THR A 2 -15.66 17.35 -3.32
CA THR A 2 -16.57 16.52 -4.14
C THR A 2 -15.81 15.63 -5.12
N ASP A 3 -14.79 16.14 -5.80
CA ASP A 3 -13.95 15.36 -6.73
C ASP A 3 -13.22 14.24 -5.99
N TRP A 4 -12.67 14.54 -4.80
CA TRP A 4 -12.00 13.57 -3.96
C TRP A 4 -12.95 12.45 -3.50
N VAL A 5 -14.15 12.80 -3.00
CA VAL A 5 -15.16 11.80 -2.63
C VAL A 5 -15.57 10.94 -3.82
N SER A 6 -15.72 11.56 -5.00
CA SER A 6 -16.04 10.84 -6.24
C SER A 6 -14.93 9.85 -6.61
N GLN A 7 -13.66 10.24 -6.43
CA GLN A 7 -12.52 9.35 -6.65
C GLN A 7 -12.52 8.18 -5.66
N VAL A 8 -12.71 8.46 -4.36
CA VAL A 8 -12.83 7.43 -3.32
C VAL A 8 -13.90 6.39 -3.67
N PHE A 9 -15.07 6.83 -4.11
CA PHE A 9 -16.15 5.91 -4.47
C PHE A 9 -15.85 5.12 -5.75
N ARG A 10 -15.21 5.73 -6.76
CA ARG A 10 -14.75 5.02 -7.96
C ARG A 10 -13.74 3.93 -7.63
N ASP A 11 -12.76 4.24 -6.79
CA ASP A 11 -11.72 3.29 -6.39
C ASP A 11 -12.29 2.15 -5.53
N ALA A 12 -13.19 2.48 -4.62
CA ALA A 12 -13.90 1.49 -3.82
C ALA A 12 -14.73 0.54 -4.71
N SER A 13 -15.47 1.08 -5.68
CA SER A 13 -16.28 0.27 -6.61
C SER A 13 -15.41 -0.62 -7.51
N LYS A 14 -14.30 -0.09 -8.05
CA LYS A 14 -13.37 -0.85 -8.91
C LYS A 14 -12.72 -2.03 -8.17
N LYS A 15 -12.47 -1.87 -6.88
CA LYS A 15 -11.75 -2.83 -6.05
C LYS A 15 -12.67 -3.63 -5.11
N ASP A 16 -13.99 -3.47 -5.25
CA ASP A 16 -15.03 -4.08 -4.39
C ASP A 16 -14.73 -3.86 -2.90
N LYS A 17 -14.47 -2.60 -2.51
CA LYS A 17 -14.10 -2.24 -1.14
C LYS A 17 -15.24 -1.55 -0.40
N GLU A 18 -15.37 -1.84 0.89
CA GLU A 18 -16.17 -1.04 1.82
C GLU A 18 -15.41 0.22 2.22
N VAL A 19 -16.12 1.34 2.38
CA VAL A 19 -15.52 2.65 2.69
C VAL A 19 -15.87 3.09 4.11
N TYR A 20 -14.86 3.42 4.89
CA TYR A 20 -15.02 3.89 6.26
C TYR A 20 -14.46 5.31 6.40
N PHE A 21 -15.34 6.32 6.33
CA PHE A 21 -14.95 7.72 6.52
C PHE A 21 -14.82 8.06 8.00
N GLY A 22 -13.71 8.70 8.40
CA GLY A 22 -13.50 9.24 9.73
C GLY A 22 -13.86 10.72 9.78
N LEU A 23 -15.01 11.08 10.36
CA LEU A 23 -15.48 12.47 10.48
C LEU A 23 -16.01 12.76 11.90
N LYS A 24 -15.69 13.93 12.44
CA LYS A 24 -16.11 14.39 13.76
C LYS A 24 -17.08 15.57 13.65
N ARG A 25 -18.18 15.37 12.95
CA ARG A 25 -19.18 16.39 12.56
C ARG A 25 -19.70 17.26 13.70
N GLU A 26 -19.78 16.70 14.90
CA GLU A 26 -20.33 17.41 16.06
C GLU A 26 -19.40 18.54 16.59
N TYR A 27 -18.14 18.56 16.15
CA TYR A 27 -17.11 19.46 16.70
C TYR A 27 -16.30 20.20 15.62
N MET A 28 -16.36 19.75 14.37
CA MET A 28 -15.52 20.27 13.30
C MET A 28 -16.39 20.66 12.11
N GLU A 29 -16.55 21.97 11.89
CA GLU A 29 -17.39 22.52 10.82
C GLU A 29 -16.98 22.00 9.42
N TYR A 30 -15.70 21.86 9.16
CA TYR A 30 -15.24 21.35 7.88
C TYR A 30 -15.60 19.88 7.65
N ASP A 31 -15.78 19.08 8.69
CA ASP A 31 -16.23 17.69 8.57
C ASP A 31 -17.70 17.60 8.12
N GLU A 32 -18.49 18.62 8.39
CA GLU A 32 -19.84 18.73 7.84
C GLU A 32 -19.82 18.93 6.33
N VAL A 33 -18.85 19.71 5.81
CA VAL A 33 -18.66 19.90 4.37
C VAL A 33 -18.30 18.57 3.69
N PHE A 34 -17.43 17.75 4.29
CA PHE A 34 -17.13 16.40 3.80
C PHE A 34 -18.35 15.48 3.83
N SER A 35 -19.10 15.49 4.94
CA SER A 35 -20.33 14.68 5.07
C SER A 35 -21.38 15.06 4.03
N THR A 36 -21.54 16.33 3.75
CA THR A 36 -22.43 16.85 2.71
C THR A 36 -21.95 16.40 1.32
N ALA A 37 -20.67 16.50 1.03
CA ALA A 37 -20.09 16.03 -0.24
C ALA A 37 -20.32 14.52 -0.45
N ILE A 38 -20.11 13.70 0.60
CA ILE A 38 -20.36 12.24 0.56
C ILE A 38 -21.84 11.97 0.21
N THR A 39 -22.76 12.67 0.86
CA THR A 39 -24.20 12.51 0.62
C THR A 39 -24.57 12.91 -0.81
N ASN A 40 -24.05 14.02 -1.31
CA ASN A 40 -24.31 14.52 -2.65
C ASN A 40 -23.77 13.58 -3.73
N VAL A 41 -22.53 13.11 -3.58
CA VAL A 41 -21.93 12.16 -4.54
C VAL A 41 -22.71 10.83 -4.56
N ARG A 42 -23.08 10.30 -3.40
CA ARG A 42 -23.94 9.12 -3.31
C ARG A 42 -25.26 9.31 -4.06
N HIS A 43 -25.90 10.45 -3.87
CA HIS A 43 -27.19 10.77 -4.51
C HIS A 43 -27.03 10.87 -6.02
N THR A 44 -25.99 11.54 -6.50
CA THR A 44 -25.67 11.68 -7.94
C THR A 44 -25.43 10.30 -8.59
N LEU A 45 -24.67 9.42 -7.93
CA LEU A 45 -24.44 8.05 -8.41
C LEU A 45 -25.76 7.26 -8.49
N ALA A 46 -26.59 7.35 -7.46
CA ALA A 46 -27.89 6.67 -7.46
C ALA A 46 -28.82 7.17 -8.58
N GLN A 47 -28.83 8.48 -8.85
CA GLN A 47 -29.62 9.07 -9.94
C GLN A 47 -29.12 8.64 -11.34
N SER A 48 -27.81 8.40 -11.50
CA SER A 48 -27.26 7.88 -12.75
C SER A 48 -27.44 6.36 -12.94
N GLY A 49 -28.12 5.68 -12.01
CA GLY A 49 -28.27 4.24 -12.04
C GLY A 49 -27.03 3.46 -11.58
N THR A 50 -26.02 4.16 -11.10
CA THR A 50 -24.80 3.54 -10.57
C THR A 50 -24.97 3.23 -9.08
N ARG A 51 -24.79 1.98 -8.68
CA ARG A 51 -24.83 1.61 -7.27
C ARG A 51 -23.59 2.15 -6.56
N PRO A 52 -23.72 3.02 -5.55
CA PRO A 52 -22.57 3.47 -4.76
C PRO A 52 -22.02 2.29 -3.94
N PRO A 53 -20.70 2.28 -3.63
CA PRO A 53 -20.12 1.28 -2.76
C PRO A 53 -20.74 1.35 -1.35
N SER A 54 -20.64 0.26 -0.60
CA SER A 54 -20.98 0.27 0.83
C SER A 54 -20.06 1.23 1.58
N PHE A 55 -20.62 2.10 2.42
CA PHE A 55 -19.81 3.01 3.21
C PHE A 55 -20.43 3.30 4.58
N MET A 56 -19.58 3.69 5.50
CA MET A 56 -19.94 4.13 6.84
C MET A 56 -19.19 5.43 7.19
N ILE A 57 -19.89 6.36 7.86
CA ILE A 57 -19.28 7.54 8.46
C ILE A 57 -19.20 7.30 9.97
N MET A 58 -18.01 7.39 10.53
CA MET A 58 -17.74 7.17 11.95
C MET A 58 -16.75 8.20 12.48
N ARG A 59 -16.55 8.26 13.79
CA ARG A 59 -15.52 9.14 14.37
C ARG A 59 -14.11 8.61 13.99
N PRO A 60 -13.10 9.48 13.78
CA PRO A 60 -11.73 9.06 13.47
C PRO A 60 -11.16 8.05 14.48
N SER A 61 -11.44 8.25 15.79
CA SER A 61 -11.04 7.29 16.82
C SER A 61 -11.69 5.90 16.68
N SER A 62 -12.93 5.84 16.19
CA SER A 62 -13.63 4.58 15.92
C SER A 62 -13.10 3.93 14.64
N GLN A 63 -12.75 4.73 13.64
CA GLN A 63 -12.10 4.28 12.41
C GLN A 63 -10.75 3.63 12.74
N LEU A 64 -9.91 4.32 13.52
CA LEU A 64 -8.62 3.80 13.96
C LEU A 64 -8.77 2.52 14.81
N LYS A 65 -9.71 2.52 15.76
CA LYS A 65 -10.00 1.32 16.54
C LYS A 65 -10.34 0.14 15.64
N LYS A 66 -11.23 0.34 14.63
CA LYS A 66 -11.63 -0.72 13.70
C LYS A 66 -10.45 -1.22 12.87
N MET A 67 -9.58 -0.32 12.42
CA MET A 67 -8.35 -0.70 11.70
C MET A 67 -7.43 -1.63 12.52
N ILE A 68 -7.38 -1.42 13.84
CA ILE A 68 -6.46 -2.16 14.72
C ILE A 68 -7.09 -3.45 15.26
N THR A 69 -8.36 -3.40 15.70
CA THR A 69 -8.96 -4.51 16.46
C THR A 69 -9.79 -5.47 15.63
N ASP A 70 -10.34 -5.00 14.52
CA ASP A 70 -11.22 -5.78 13.63
C ASP A 70 -11.10 -5.24 12.19
N PRO A 71 -9.90 -5.35 11.56
CA PRO A 71 -9.68 -4.82 10.23
C PRO A 71 -10.47 -5.62 9.19
N PRO A 72 -11.43 -5.01 8.47
CA PRO A 72 -12.05 -5.66 7.33
C PRO A 72 -10.99 -5.95 6.26
N ARG A 73 -11.03 -7.15 5.69
CA ARG A 73 -10.04 -7.58 4.67
C ARG A 73 -10.07 -6.74 3.40
N ASN A 74 -11.21 -6.11 3.12
CA ASN A 74 -11.40 -5.36 1.87
C ASN A 74 -11.99 -3.99 2.17
N ALA A 75 -11.24 -3.14 2.87
CA ALA A 75 -11.66 -1.81 3.28
C ALA A 75 -10.81 -0.70 2.66
N LEU A 76 -11.44 0.45 2.49
CA LEU A 76 -10.81 1.73 2.17
C LEU A 76 -11.10 2.70 3.31
N TYR A 77 -10.06 3.31 3.85
CA TYR A 77 -10.13 4.29 4.94
C TYR A 77 -9.72 5.67 4.43
N PRO A 78 -10.64 6.42 3.82
CA PRO A 78 -10.34 7.79 3.43
C PRO A 78 -10.08 8.65 4.65
N ALA A 79 -9.01 9.42 4.61
CA ALA A 79 -8.61 10.30 5.69
C ALA A 79 -8.18 11.66 5.12
N GLN A 80 -8.32 12.71 5.92
CA GLN A 80 -7.77 14.02 5.63
C GLN A 80 -6.26 13.98 5.87
N ASN A 81 -5.51 14.95 5.32
CA ASN A 81 -4.05 14.94 5.33
C ASN A 81 -3.43 14.53 6.69
N LEU A 82 -3.72 15.27 7.76
CA LEU A 82 -3.15 14.97 9.09
C LEU A 82 -3.54 13.59 9.63
N ASP A 83 -4.82 13.23 9.50
CA ASP A 83 -5.31 11.92 9.94
C ASP A 83 -4.72 10.81 9.07
N GLY A 84 -4.54 11.08 7.77
CA GLY A 84 -3.93 10.18 6.80
C GLY A 84 -2.48 9.85 7.13
N ASP A 85 -1.68 10.83 7.50
CA ASP A 85 -0.30 10.65 7.92
C ASP A 85 -0.21 9.74 9.15
N ILE A 86 -1.07 9.99 10.15
CA ILE A 86 -1.11 9.17 11.37
C ILE A 86 -1.58 7.75 11.06
N PHE A 87 -2.62 7.59 10.24
CA PHE A 87 -3.19 6.28 9.94
C PHE A 87 -2.26 5.43 9.06
N SER A 88 -1.56 6.05 8.11
CA SER A 88 -0.60 5.35 7.26
C SER A 88 0.60 4.83 8.07
N ASP A 89 1.14 5.65 8.97
CA ASP A 89 2.24 5.26 9.85
C ASP A 89 1.85 4.13 10.81
N ILE A 90 0.66 4.23 11.43
CA ILE A 90 0.14 3.16 12.28
C ILE A 90 -0.08 1.87 11.48
N SER A 91 -0.64 1.97 10.27
CA SER A 91 -0.88 0.81 9.42
C SER A 91 0.42 0.12 9.02
N ALA A 92 1.45 0.89 8.65
CA ALA A 92 2.76 0.36 8.32
C ALA A 92 3.46 -0.27 9.53
N ALA A 93 3.34 0.36 10.71
CA ALA A 93 3.87 -0.20 11.95
C ALA A 93 3.19 -1.51 12.34
N LEU A 94 1.87 -1.63 12.17
CA LEU A 94 1.12 -2.88 12.36
C LEU A 94 1.52 -3.95 11.34
N GLY A 95 1.89 -3.56 10.12
CA GLY A 95 2.46 -4.43 9.10
C GLY A 95 3.91 -4.86 9.36
N GLY A 96 4.52 -4.38 10.46
CA GLY A 96 5.84 -4.78 10.92
C GLY A 96 6.95 -3.76 10.65
N SER A 97 6.88 -2.95 9.61
CA SER A 97 7.88 -1.92 9.30
C SER A 97 7.28 -0.80 8.45
N LEU A 98 7.71 0.43 8.70
CA LEU A 98 7.41 1.58 7.83
C LEU A 98 7.94 1.37 6.40
N ALA A 99 9.02 0.60 6.25
CA ALA A 99 9.62 0.28 4.96
C ALA A 99 8.79 -0.73 4.12
N THR A 100 7.64 -1.19 4.59
CA THR A 100 6.72 -2.04 3.82
C THR A 100 5.57 -1.27 3.16
N ALA A 101 5.42 0.02 3.48
CA ALA A 101 4.39 0.88 2.89
C ALA A 101 4.85 1.45 1.55
N SER A 102 3.95 1.51 0.57
CA SER A 102 4.14 2.27 -0.68
C SER A 102 3.02 3.29 -0.85
N SER A 103 3.32 4.38 -1.54
CA SER A 103 2.38 5.48 -1.79
C SER A 103 2.19 5.71 -3.29
N ILE A 104 0.99 6.13 -3.64
CA ILE A 104 0.63 6.58 -4.98
C ILE A 104 -0.04 7.95 -4.84
N ILE A 105 0.58 8.98 -5.40
CA ILE A 105 0.00 10.32 -5.48
C ILE A 105 -0.59 10.49 -6.88
N GLU A 106 -1.89 10.73 -6.94
CA GLU A 106 -2.61 10.96 -8.19
C GLU A 106 -3.06 12.42 -8.29
N SER A 107 -2.68 13.11 -9.36
CA SER A 107 -3.14 14.46 -9.64
C SER A 107 -4.42 14.45 -10.48
N LYS A 108 -5.09 15.62 -10.57
CA LYS A 108 -6.37 15.75 -11.31
C LYS A 108 -6.24 15.48 -12.81
N ASP A 109 -5.07 15.69 -13.39
CA ASP A 109 -4.78 15.44 -14.81
C ASP A 109 -4.42 13.97 -15.10
N GLY A 110 -4.41 13.12 -14.05
CA GLY A 110 -4.07 11.70 -14.16
C GLY A 110 -2.56 11.41 -14.13
N THR A 111 -1.74 12.43 -13.84
CA THR A 111 -0.32 12.19 -13.53
C THR A 111 -0.21 11.44 -12.20
N MET A 112 0.63 10.42 -12.16
CA MET A 112 0.82 9.58 -10.97
C MET A 112 2.29 9.55 -10.57
N LEU A 113 2.54 9.72 -9.27
CA LEU A 113 3.83 9.54 -8.64
C LEU A 113 3.77 8.31 -7.72
N TYR A 114 4.74 7.44 -7.84
CA TYR A 114 4.88 6.23 -7.02
C TYR A 114 6.12 6.37 -6.15
N GLU A 115 5.99 6.16 -4.87
CA GLU A 115 7.08 6.37 -3.91
C GLU A 115 7.03 5.40 -2.74
N ALA A 116 8.16 5.28 -2.05
CA ALA A 116 8.24 4.76 -0.71
C ALA A 116 8.04 5.94 0.27
N PRO A 117 6.93 6.01 1.02
CA PRO A 117 6.56 7.18 1.81
C PRO A 117 7.29 7.26 3.15
N HIS A 118 8.48 6.70 3.25
CA HIS A 118 9.32 6.77 4.45
C HIS A 118 10.46 7.79 4.28
N GLY A 119 11.03 8.23 5.41
CA GLY A 119 12.15 9.17 5.43
C GLY A 119 13.44 8.61 4.80
N THR A 120 14.45 9.45 4.74
CA THR A 120 15.74 9.17 4.06
C THR A 120 16.60 8.10 4.74
N ALA A 121 16.18 7.59 5.91
CA ALA A 121 16.94 6.62 6.69
C ALA A 121 18.41 7.02 6.94
N HIS A 122 18.64 8.30 7.26
CA HIS A 122 19.98 8.90 7.40
C HIS A 122 20.89 8.10 8.33
N ASP A 123 20.34 7.58 9.44
CA ASP A 123 21.11 6.78 10.40
C ASP A 123 21.65 5.47 9.79
N LEU A 124 20.89 4.86 8.88
CA LEU A 124 21.33 3.66 8.16
C LEU A 124 22.43 4.02 7.16
N TYR A 125 22.34 5.18 6.52
CA TYR A 125 23.39 5.67 5.63
C TYR A 125 24.71 5.96 6.38
N LEU A 126 24.64 6.54 7.58
CA LEU A 126 25.83 6.72 8.41
C LEU A 126 26.49 5.39 8.77
N LYS A 127 25.72 4.38 9.18
CA LYS A 127 26.24 3.03 9.43
C LYS A 127 26.90 2.41 8.21
N TYR A 128 26.29 2.59 7.03
CA TYR A 128 26.89 2.15 5.76
C TYR A 128 28.25 2.80 5.54
N LEU A 129 28.39 4.10 5.74
CA LEU A 129 29.68 4.81 5.62
C LEU A 129 30.70 4.33 6.66
N GLU A 130 30.30 4.20 7.94
CA GLU A 130 31.17 3.75 9.04
C GLU A 130 31.68 2.33 8.82
N SER A 131 30.90 1.47 8.20
CA SER A 131 31.30 0.10 7.83
C SER A 131 32.22 0.03 6.59
N GLY A 132 32.51 1.17 5.96
CA GLY A 132 33.22 1.22 4.69
C GLY A 132 32.44 0.60 3.52
N GLY A 133 31.11 0.76 3.54
CA GLY A 133 30.20 0.28 2.50
C GLY A 133 29.83 -1.20 2.61
N LYS A 134 30.14 -1.85 3.75
CA LYS A 134 29.90 -3.29 3.93
C LYS A 134 28.53 -3.63 4.56
N GLU A 135 27.96 -2.72 5.33
CA GLU A 135 26.65 -2.93 5.99
C GLU A 135 25.54 -2.19 5.28
N ALA A 136 25.01 -2.77 4.24
CA ALA A 136 23.82 -2.27 3.54
C ALA A 136 22.56 -2.91 4.18
N ILE A 137 22.05 -2.32 5.27
CA ILE A 137 20.94 -2.87 6.09
C ILE A 137 19.59 -2.27 5.75
N PHE A 138 19.45 -1.65 4.58
CA PHE A 138 18.21 -0.99 4.15
C PHE A 138 17.18 -2.01 3.65
N ASN A 139 15.90 -1.82 4.04
CA ASN A 139 14.79 -2.58 3.52
C ASN A 139 14.23 -1.89 2.26
N SER A 140 14.38 -2.53 1.11
CA SER A 140 13.93 -2.01 -0.20
C SER A 140 12.49 -2.36 -0.57
N SER A 141 11.74 -3.04 0.30
CA SER A 141 10.40 -3.55 0.00
C SER A 141 9.44 -2.46 -0.52
N ALA A 142 9.39 -1.31 0.15
CA ALA A 142 8.51 -0.21 -0.23
C ALA A 142 8.82 0.33 -1.64
N LEU A 143 10.11 0.48 -1.97
CA LEU A 143 10.55 0.95 -3.28
C LEU A 143 10.24 -0.06 -4.38
N ILE A 144 10.49 -1.34 -4.13
CA ILE A 144 10.17 -2.43 -5.08
C ILE A 144 8.66 -2.49 -5.33
N TYR A 145 7.86 -2.39 -4.27
CA TYR A 145 6.40 -2.40 -4.40
C TYR A 145 5.87 -1.18 -5.15
N ALA A 146 6.44 0.02 -4.90
CA ALA A 146 6.12 1.24 -5.63
C ALA A 146 6.47 1.12 -7.12
N LEU A 147 7.66 0.58 -7.44
CA LEU A 147 8.08 0.31 -8.82
C LEU A 147 7.12 -0.69 -9.50
N ALA A 148 6.77 -1.78 -8.84
CA ALA A 148 5.85 -2.77 -9.39
C ALA A 148 4.46 -2.17 -9.67
N ASN A 149 3.94 -1.29 -8.78
CA ASN A 149 2.70 -0.57 -9.01
C ASN A 149 2.80 0.40 -10.21
N ALA A 150 3.92 1.09 -10.38
CA ALA A 150 4.15 1.97 -11.52
C ALA A 150 4.18 1.18 -12.84
N LEU A 151 4.89 0.07 -12.86
CA LEU A 151 4.95 -0.83 -14.04
C LEU A 151 3.58 -1.41 -14.38
N GLU A 152 2.81 -1.86 -13.40
CA GLU A 152 1.45 -2.36 -13.60
C GLU A 152 0.53 -1.27 -14.19
N THR A 153 0.60 -0.05 -13.67
CA THR A 153 -0.20 1.06 -14.20
C THR A 153 0.18 1.39 -15.64
N LEU A 154 1.47 1.41 -15.95
CA LEU A 154 1.97 1.60 -17.32
C LEU A 154 1.49 0.47 -18.24
N ALA A 155 1.62 -0.77 -17.79
CA ALA A 155 1.19 -1.95 -18.54
C ALA A 155 -0.29 -1.91 -18.90
N LEU A 156 -1.15 -1.52 -17.95
CA LEU A 156 -2.59 -1.37 -18.19
C LEU A 156 -2.92 -0.23 -19.15
N ARG A 157 -2.19 0.88 -19.09
CA ARG A 157 -2.36 2.01 -20.01
C ARG A 157 -1.97 1.63 -21.45
N GLU A 158 -0.92 0.84 -21.60
CA GLU A 158 -0.36 0.44 -22.89
C GLU A 158 -0.87 -0.91 -23.40
N THR A 159 -1.78 -1.54 -22.65
CA THR A 159 -2.33 -2.87 -22.97
C THR A 159 -1.20 -3.91 -23.19
N ASN A 160 -0.19 -3.89 -22.30
CA ASN A 160 0.99 -4.74 -22.36
C ASN A 160 0.90 -5.90 -21.36
N ASP A 161 0.36 -7.03 -21.79
CA ASP A 161 0.14 -8.20 -20.93
C ASP A 161 1.45 -8.79 -20.37
N ALA A 162 2.56 -8.71 -21.10
CA ALA A 162 3.85 -9.17 -20.62
C ALA A 162 4.33 -8.33 -19.42
N LEU A 163 4.14 -7.00 -19.48
CA LEU A 163 4.49 -6.10 -18.38
C LEU A 163 3.54 -6.26 -17.19
N VAL A 164 2.24 -6.58 -17.42
CA VAL A 164 1.30 -6.94 -16.35
C VAL A 164 1.79 -8.19 -15.63
N SER A 165 2.17 -9.23 -16.38
CA SER A 165 2.70 -10.48 -15.80
C SER A 165 3.96 -10.24 -14.99
N TYR A 166 4.91 -9.47 -15.53
CA TYR A 166 6.17 -9.12 -14.85
C TYR A 166 5.93 -8.35 -13.55
N SER A 167 5.12 -7.28 -13.57
CA SER A 167 4.83 -6.48 -12.37
C SER A 167 4.12 -7.28 -11.29
N SER A 168 3.22 -8.19 -11.68
CA SER A 168 2.59 -9.14 -10.78
C SER A 168 3.58 -10.14 -10.18
N ALA A 169 4.50 -10.69 -10.99
CA ALA A 169 5.53 -11.60 -10.52
C ALA A 169 6.48 -10.93 -9.52
N LEU A 170 6.85 -9.67 -9.76
CA LEU A 170 7.70 -8.91 -8.85
C LEU A 170 7.04 -8.69 -7.47
N LYS A 171 5.73 -8.38 -7.44
CA LYS A 171 4.98 -8.27 -6.17
C LYS A 171 4.91 -9.61 -5.43
N GLU A 172 4.61 -10.67 -6.15
CA GLU A 172 4.52 -12.03 -5.62
C GLU A 172 5.87 -12.49 -5.06
N ALA A 173 6.97 -12.29 -5.80
CA ALA A 173 8.32 -12.62 -5.38
C ALA A 173 8.74 -11.89 -4.09
N LEU A 174 8.43 -10.60 -3.97
CA LEU A 174 8.68 -9.84 -2.76
C LEU A 174 7.92 -10.42 -1.55
N ILE A 175 6.62 -10.69 -1.71
CA ILE A 175 5.79 -11.25 -0.65
C ILE A 175 6.28 -12.63 -0.25
N GLU A 176 6.59 -13.50 -1.22
CA GLU A 176 7.07 -14.86 -1.00
C GLU A 176 8.43 -14.86 -0.27
N THR A 177 9.33 -13.94 -0.62
CA THR A 177 10.62 -13.80 0.05
C THR A 177 10.46 -13.54 1.55
N VAL A 178 9.58 -12.61 1.90
CA VAL A 178 9.27 -12.31 3.32
C VAL A 178 8.53 -13.48 3.99
N ALA A 179 7.59 -14.11 3.29
CA ALA A 179 6.85 -15.26 3.81
C ALA A 179 7.74 -16.49 4.10
N GLN A 180 8.82 -16.66 3.31
CA GLN A 180 9.87 -17.67 3.55
C GLN A 180 10.81 -17.32 4.72
N GLY A 181 10.61 -16.20 5.40
CA GLY A 181 11.47 -15.75 6.49
C GLY A 181 12.79 -15.10 6.01
N ARG A 182 12.98 -14.86 4.72
CA ARG A 182 14.14 -14.16 4.17
C ARG A 182 13.88 -12.65 4.25
N ILE A 183 14.42 -12.01 5.27
CA ILE A 183 14.00 -10.68 5.71
C ILE A 183 15.18 -9.75 5.96
N THR A 184 14.90 -8.45 6.00
CA THR A 184 15.83 -7.44 6.49
C THR A 184 15.70 -7.24 8.02
N GLY A 185 16.68 -6.61 8.64
CA GLY A 185 16.79 -6.52 10.09
C GLY A 185 15.61 -5.85 10.81
N ASP A 186 14.90 -4.93 10.14
CA ASP A 186 13.72 -4.23 10.66
C ASP A 186 12.48 -5.14 10.80
N LEU A 187 12.43 -6.25 10.05
CA LEU A 187 11.36 -7.25 10.11
C LEU A 187 11.66 -8.40 11.07
N LYS A 188 12.83 -8.42 11.71
CA LYS A 188 13.23 -9.49 12.63
C LYS A 188 12.24 -9.65 13.79
N GLY A 189 11.81 -10.89 14.02
CA GLY A 189 10.83 -11.23 15.06
C GLY A 189 9.38 -10.87 14.73
N LYS A 190 9.10 -10.48 13.46
CA LYS A 190 7.77 -10.02 13.05
C LYS A 190 7.12 -10.92 11.99
N THR A 191 7.80 -11.97 11.55
CA THR A 191 7.23 -12.98 10.66
C THR A 191 6.37 -13.99 11.42
N THR A 192 5.62 -14.79 10.69
CA THR A 192 4.77 -15.84 11.28
C THR A 192 5.56 -16.95 11.94
N ASP A 193 6.82 -17.18 11.54
CA ASP A 193 7.75 -18.14 12.14
C ASP A 193 9.11 -17.47 12.39
N PRO A 194 9.28 -16.79 13.54
CA PRO A 194 10.55 -16.13 13.89
C PRO A 194 11.76 -17.09 14.01
N ALA A 195 11.52 -18.38 14.19
CA ALA A 195 12.60 -19.37 14.28
C ALA A 195 13.19 -19.73 12.91
N ALA A 196 12.43 -19.55 11.84
CA ALA A 196 12.86 -19.79 10.47
C ALA A 196 13.47 -18.54 9.79
N GLU A 197 13.57 -17.41 10.48
CA GLU A 197 14.05 -16.16 9.90
C GLU A 197 15.54 -16.23 9.54
N THR A 198 15.83 -15.77 8.32
CA THR A 198 17.19 -15.47 7.82
C THR A 198 17.28 -13.96 7.57
N VAL A 199 18.01 -13.26 8.42
CA VAL A 199 18.22 -11.83 8.28
C VAL A 199 19.30 -11.58 7.22
N LEU A 200 18.94 -10.84 6.19
CA LEU A 200 19.76 -10.50 5.04
C LEU A 200 20.11 -9.00 5.05
N ASP A 201 21.23 -8.66 4.45
CA ASP A 201 21.49 -7.29 4.04
C ASP A 201 20.63 -6.92 2.80
N MET A 202 20.72 -5.67 2.35
CA MET A 202 19.94 -5.20 1.21
C MET A 202 20.22 -6.02 -0.07
N TYR A 203 21.47 -6.36 -0.33
CA TYR A 203 21.86 -7.09 -1.53
C TYR A 203 21.38 -8.54 -1.49
N GLY A 204 21.60 -9.23 -0.37
CA GLY A 204 21.07 -10.59 -0.18
C GLY A 204 19.54 -10.65 -0.20
N PHE A 205 18.85 -9.58 0.21
CA PHE A 205 17.41 -9.49 0.10
C PHE A 205 16.95 -9.32 -1.36
N LEU A 206 17.65 -8.50 -2.15
CA LEU A 206 17.39 -8.34 -3.57
C LEU A 206 17.64 -9.65 -4.34
N ASP A 207 18.77 -10.33 -4.09
CA ASP A 207 19.08 -11.64 -4.69
C ASP A 207 18.02 -12.68 -4.36
N ALA A 208 17.47 -12.62 -3.13
CA ALA A 208 16.40 -13.51 -2.71
C ALA A 208 15.09 -13.26 -3.47
N ILE A 209 14.76 -12.00 -3.74
CA ILE A 209 13.58 -11.63 -4.53
C ILE A 209 13.77 -12.05 -5.98
N GLU A 210 14.94 -11.81 -6.57
CA GLU A 210 15.27 -12.24 -7.93
C GLU A 210 15.11 -13.76 -8.11
N GLY A 211 15.65 -14.56 -7.19
CA GLY A 211 15.51 -16.01 -7.23
C GLY A 211 14.08 -16.52 -7.12
N ASN A 212 13.23 -15.85 -6.32
CA ASN A 212 11.80 -16.14 -6.27
C ASN A 212 11.09 -15.72 -7.56
N MET A 213 11.47 -14.58 -8.14
CA MET A 213 10.92 -14.12 -9.41
C MET A 213 11.19 -15.10 -10.55
N ASP A 214 12.42 -15.59 -10.70
CA ASP A 214 12.79 -16.61 -11.68
C ASP A 214 11.96 -17.89 -11.53
N THR A 215 11.71 -18.29 -10.29
CA THR A 215 10.89 -19.47 -9.97
C THR A 215 9.43 -19.24 -10.38
N ILE A 216 8.85 -18.09 -10.07
CA ILE A 216 7.47 -17.74 -10.42
C ILE A 216 7.29 -17.68 -11.94
N GLU A 217 8.22 -17.03 -12.65
CA GLU A 217 8.17 -16.92 -14.10
C GLU A 217 8.29 -18.29 -14.78
N SER A 218 9.20 -19.14 -14.30
CA SER A 218 9.36 -20.51 -14.79
C SER A 218 8.08 -21.34 -14.62
N ASN A 219 7.43 -21.23 -13.44
CA ASN A 219 6.17 -21.94 -13.17
C ASN A 219 5.03 -21.43 -14.05
N ARG A 220 4.93 -20.13 -14.29
CA ARG A 220 3.93 -19.52 -15.18
C ARG A 220 4.13 -19.98 -16.64
N ALA A 221 5.37 -20.02 -17.11
CA ALA A 221 5.70 -20.51 -18.45
C ALA A 221 5.34 -22.00 -18.63
N ALA A 222 5.59 -22.83 -17.63
CA ALA A 222 5.22 -24.25 -17.65
C ALA A 222 3.70 -24.49 -17.63
N ALA A 223 2.92 -23.61 -16.96
CA ALA A 223 1.46 -23.71 -16.89
C ALA A 223 0.76 -23.28 -18.19
N THR A 224 1.47 -22.63 -19.12
CA THR A 224 0.94 -22.12 -20.39
C THR A 224 1.20 -23.08 -21.56
N GLN A 225 1.98 -24.14 -21.34
CA GLN A 225 2.26 -25.24 -22.30
C GLN A 225 1.28 -26.40 -22.10
#